data_3bbb16df3a3c1b2d87e4aedf3ab5d75a
#
_entry.id   3bbb16df3a3c1b2d87e4aedf3ab5d75a
#
_cell.length_a   1.000
_cell.length_b   1.000
_cell.length_c   1.000
_cell.angle_alpha   90.00
_cell.angle_beta   90.00
_cell.angle_gamma   90.00
#
_symmetry.space_group_name_H-M   'P 1'
#
loop_
_entity.id
_entity.type
_entity.pdbx_description
1 polymer ?
#
loop_
_entity_poly.entity_id
_entity_poly.type
_entity_poly.pdbx_seq_one_letter_code
_entity_poly.pdbx_strand_id
1 'polypeptide(L)'
;MTTTTVSIGSNQSIATVTPASSSGSNPYVLTFTASVSANAAVGDIFVIADEVSFMATYTYLLTGISGSDYTLKQVSDGGSGMGDQSPYGNFHTYDDEFNPVQASGTFKRAFSTITIFEQMIDDTSDLYWGSSDDVVGECHADSPFTDSRVQFTSKQSLASVTLTAHETDKHDGTANSGVVIRPTAYAGGSRGIIEMNFDNLIVEWLELDFGDTATTGGGTNTNKGIYLLGTNDDNIIRNNIIHSRTGSPNSDPIFAIHAGASSSASSDTLSILNNIVYNFRETQDDTGSGININSWKGTLNIYNNTVHNIQSENSSAKPATCFRFNGQSSQVANVKNNIASLITASTATEHRAYWDPGTGTSNVDYNLSDDTTNATYEAQGANSLKDKTAAQIDFVNTVVGSEDLALNTDSVCREAGVDLGTANGVNIDIKGVDRDATGVTWDMGAAQASVLGGSAGTAFIMFLD
;
A
#
# COMPACT_ATOMS: atom_id res chain seq x y z
N MET A 1 -14.14 -18.37 7.03
CA MET A 1 -13.74 -17.18 6.24
C MET A 1 -13.20 -17.67 4.92
N THR A 2 -13.68 -17.12 3.85
CA THR A 2 -13.18 -17.37 2.49
C THR A 2 -12.41 -16.14 2.07
N THR A 3 -11.27 -16.30 1.41
CA THR A 3 -10.58 -15.17 0.82
C THR A 3 -11.03 -15.03 -0.63
N THR A 4 -11.51 -13.85 -1.00
CA THR A 4 -11.89 -13.51 -2.37
C THR A 4 -10.92 -12.48 -2.92
N THR A 5 -10.23 -12.82 -4.01
CA THR A 5 -9.32 -11.92 -4.71
C THR A 5 -10.02 -11.35 -5.94
N VAL A 6 -9.86 -10.05 -6.18
CA VAL A 6 -10.33 -9.34 -7.37
C VAL A 6 -9.22 -8.46 -7.93
N SER A 7 -9.12 -8.38 -9.25
CA SER A 7 -8.08 -7.59 -9.93
C SER A 7 -8.54 -6.15 -10.17
N ILE A 8 -7.61 -5.21 -10.07
CA ILE A 8 -7.83 -3.78 -10.31
C ILE A 8 -6.79 -3.30 -11.33
N GLY A 9 -7.23 -2.69 -12.43
CA GLY A 9 -6.31 -2.19 -13.44
C GLY A 9 -7.02 -1.65 -14.67
N SER A 10 -6.30 -0.91 -15.50
CA SER A 10 -6.86 -0.24 -16.68
C SER A 10 -7.08 -1.19 -17.86
N ASN A 11 -6.52 -2.40 -17.84
CA ASN A 11 -6.61 -3.33 -18.95
C ASN A 11 -8.01 -4.00 -19.04
N GLN A 12 -8.85 -3.46 -19.89
CA GLN A 12 -10.22 -3.93 -20.11
C GLN A 12 -10.34 -4.91 -21.30
N SER A 13 -9.22 -5.39 -21.84
CA SER A 13 -9.19 -6.42 -22.90
C SER A 13 -7.88 -7.20 -22.85
N ILE A 14 -7.74 -8.08 -21.87
CA ILE A 14 -6.53 -8.89 -21.66
C ILE A 14 -6.39 -9.96 -22.75
N ALA A 15 -7.47 -10.70 -23.02
CA ALA A 15 -7.52 -11.71 -24.07
C ALA A 15 -8.96 -11.99 -24.47
N THR A 16 -9.20 -12.17 -25.78
CA THR A 16 -10.48 -12.69 -26.31
C THR A 16 -10.26 -14.12 -26.76
N VAL A 17 -11.01 -15.05 -26.20
CA VAL A 17 -10.80 -16.48 -26.39
C VAL A 17 -12.12 -17.23 -26.43
N THR A 18 -12.11 -18.41 -27.07
CA THR A 18 -13.23 -19.34 -27.06
C THR A 18 -12.80 -20.60 -26.30
N PRO A 19 -13.53 -21.03 -25.28
CA PRO A 19 -13.22 -22.27 -24.58
C PRO A 19 -13.31 -23.49 -25.50
N ALA A 20 -12.45 -24.45 -25.30
CA ALA A 20 -12.47 -25.74 -26.01
C ALA A 20 -13.49 -26.71 -25.37
N SER A 21 -13.60 -26.65 -24.05
CA SER A 21 -14.54 -27.49 -23.28
C SER A 21 -14.90 -26.82 -21.95
N SER A 22 -15.98 -27.28 -21.35
CA SER A 22 -16.39 -26.89 -20.01
C SER A 22 -16.77 -28.09 -19.17
N SER A 23 -16.64 -27.99 -17.86
CA SER A 23 -17.11 -29.00 -16.91
C SER A 23 -17.56 -28.33 -15.61
N GLY A 24 -18.36 -29.05 -14.83
CA GLY A 24 -18.89 -28.58 -13.55
C GLY A 24 -20.16 -27.72 -13.68
N SER A 25 -20.64 -27.30 -12.53
CA SER A 25 -21.78 -26.39 -12.38
C SER A 25 -21.43 -25.40 -11.28
N ASN A 26 -21.30 -24.16 -11.62
CA ASN A 26 -20.90 -23.05 -10.75
C ASN A 26 -20.17 -23.42 -9.42
N PRO A 27 -18.83 -23.45 -9.34
CA PRO A 27 -17.94 -22.89 -10.38
C PRO A 27 -17.76 -23.80 -11.60
N TYR A 28 -17.64 -23.18 -12.75
CA TYR A 28 -17.33 -23.86 -14.01
C TYR A 28 -15.84 -23.99 -14.21
N VAL A 29 -15.39 -25.06 -14.83
CA VAL A 29 -14.02 -25.19 -15.33
C VAL A 29 -14.05 -25.09 -16.85
N LEU A 30 -13.42 -24.04 -17.38
CA LEU A 30 -13.25 -23.86 -18.82
C LEU A 30 -11.83 -24.25 -19.22
N THR A 31 -11.70 -25.12 -20.20
CA THR A 31 -10.43 -25.52 -20.78
C THR A 31 -10.21 -24.81 -22.12
N PHE A 32 -9.06 -24.21 -22.32
CA PHE A 32 -8.66 -23.53 -23.56
C PHE A 32 -7.60 -24.33 -24.30
N THR A 33 -7.65 -24.33 -25.64
CA THR A 33 -6.69 -25.07 -26.50
C THR A 33 -5.32 -24.43 -26.57
N ALA A 34 -5.20 -23.18 -26.18
CA ALA A 34 -3.93 -22.47 -26.04
C ALA A 34 -3.90 -21.78 -24.70
N SER A 35 -2.71 -21.52 -24.15
CA SER A 35 -2.62 -20.69 -22.95
C SER A 35 -3.29 -19.35 -23.25
N VAL A 36 -4.34 -19.05 -22.52
CA VAL A 36 -4.92 -17.71 -22.46
C VAL A 36 -3.78 -16.80 -22.01
N SER A 37 -3.69 -15.64 -22.60
CA SER A 37 -2.65 -14.64 -22.40
C SER A 37 -1.92 -14.77 -21.05
N ALA A 38 -0.59 -14.74 -21.04
CA ALA A 38 0.23 -14.74 -19.82
C ALA A 38 -0.15 -13.62 -18.81
N ASN A 39 -1.05 -12.71 -19.21
CA ASN A 39 -1.49 -11.57 -18.41
C ASN A 39 -2.84 -11.80 -17.68
N ALA A 40 -3.56 -12.88 -17.96
CA ALA A 40 -4.77 -13.22 -17.21
C ALA A 40 -4.39 -13.79 -15.83
N ALA A 41 -4.99 -13.27 -14.77
CA ALA A 41 -4.69 -13.63 -13.39
C ALA A 41 -5.96 -14.01 -12.63
N VAL A 42 -5.83 -14.77 -11.56
CA VAL A 42 -6.91 -14.97 -10.59
C VAL A 42 -7.40 -13.59 -10.12
N GLY A 43 -8.72 -13.42 -10.02
CA GLY A 43 -9.31 -12.12 -9.74
C GLY A 43 -9.79 -11.36 -10.98
N ASP A 44 -9.34 -11.71 -12.19
CA ASP A 44 -9.90 -11.17 -13.43
C ASP A 44 -11.33 -11.67 -13.68
N ILE A 45 -12.07 -10.97 -14.52
CA ILE A 45 -13.37 -11.42 -14.98
C ILE A 45 -13.30 -11.92 -16.42
N PHE A 46 -14.12 -12.93 -16.72
CA PHE A 46 -14.38 -13.41 -18.07
C PHE A 46 -15.77 -12.97 -18.48
N VAL A 47 -15.87 -12.17 -19.53
CA VAL A 47 -17.10 -11.56 -20.00
C VAL A 47 -17.47 -12.16 -21.34
N ILE A 48 -18.66 -12.76 -21.44
CA ILE A 48 -19.22 -13.32 -22.65
C ILE A 48 -20.36 -12.42 -23.10
N ALA A 49 -20.27 -11.89 -24.33
CA ALA A 49 -21.40 -11.19 -24.97
C ALA A 49 -22.32 -12.21 -25.64
N ASP A 50 -23.60 -12.21 -25.28
CA ASP A 50 -24.60 -13.01 -25.99
C ASP A 50 -24.94 -12.35 -27.33
N GLU A 51 -24.55 -13.00 -28.43
CA GLU A 51 -24.87 -12.53 -29.79
C GLU A 51 -26.35 -12.72 -30.17
N VAL A 52 -27.08 -13.54 -29.41
CA VAL A 52 -28.45 -13.94 -29.75
C VAL A 52 -29.51 -13.05 -29.10
N SER A 53 -29.27 -12.57 -27.94
CA SER A 53 -30.16 -11.60 -27.29
C SER A 53 -29.37 -10.33 -26.95
N PHE A 54 -29.42 -9.34 -27.76
CA PHE A 54 -28.71 -8.04 -27.67
C PHE A 54 -28.68 -7.36 -26.29
N MET A 55 -28.97 -8.05 -25.19
CA MET A 55 -29.16 -7.51 -23.86
C MET A 55 -28.44 -8.28 -22.71
N ALA A 56 -27.82 -9.41 -22.95
CA ALA A 56 -27.23 -10.19 -21.85
C ALA A 56 -25.72 -10.29 -22.00
N THR A 57 -25.00 -9.83 -20.98
CA THR A 57 -23.56 -10.04 -20.81
C THR A 57 -23.35 -10.92 -19.60
N TYR A 58 -22.71 -12.06 -19.77
CA TYR A 58 -22.42 -12.97 -18.69
C TYR A 58 -21.03 -12.69 -18.16
N THR A 59 -20.91 -12.54 -16.85
CA THR A 59 -19.64 -12.25 -16.18
C THR A 59 -19.31 -13.35 -15.18
N TYR A 60 -18.07 -13.80 -15.23
CA TYR A 60 -17.53 -14.83 -14.36
C TYR A 60 -16.22 -14.34 -13.73
N LEU A 61 -16.11 -14.48 -12.42
CA LEU A 61 -14.86 -14.23 -11.71
C LEU A 61 -13.93 -15.44 -11.87
N LEU A 62 -12.70 -15.20 -12.28
CA LEU A 62 -11.64 -16.20 -12.36
C LEU A 62 -11.09 -16.49 -10.95
N THR A 63 -11.36 -17.68 -10.45
CA THR A 63 -10.99 -18.09 -9.08
C THR A 63 -9.81 -19.08 -9.04
N GLY A 64 -9.37 -19.59 -10.17
CA GLY A 64 -8.23 -20.50 -10.24
C GLY A 64 -7.74 -20.75 -11.66
N ILE A 65 -6.46 -20.98 -11.81
CA ILE A 65 -5.78 -21.35 -13.04
C ILE A 65 -4.92 -22.59 -12.79
N SER A 66 -5.10 -23.62 -13.64
CA SER A 66 -4.27 -24.84 -13.59
C SER A 66 -3.98 -25.32 -15.01
N GLY A 67 -2.81 -24.98 -15.53
CA GLY A 67 -2.44 -25.23 -16.92
C GLY A 67 -3.36 -24.51 -17.90
N SER A 68 -4.13 -25.29 -18.70
CA SER A 68 -5.15 -24.76 -19.61
C SER A 68 -6.56 -24.65 -18.99
N ASP A 69 -6.71 -25.03 -17.74
CA ASP A 69 -8.00 -25.05 -17.06
C ASP A 69 -8.16 -23.80 -16.18
N TYR A 70 -9.27 -23.09 -16.38
CA TYR A 70 -9.63 -21.86 -15.72
C TYR A 70 -10.91 -22.08 -14.93
N THR A 71 -10.83 -21.95 -13.61
CA THR A 71 -11.99 -22.07 -12.73
C THR A 71 -12.69 -20.73 -12.62
N LEU A 72 -13.96 -20.69 -12.97
CA LEU A 72 -14.77 -19.49 -13.06
C LEU A 72 -16.01 -19.61 -12.16
N LYS A 73 -16.19 -18.64 -11.27
CA LYS A 73 -17.41 -18.48 -10.47
C LYS A 73 -18.33 -17.50 -11.19
N GLN A 74 -19.57 -17.90 -11.48
CA GLN A 74 -20.55 -16.97 -12.02
C GLN A 74 -20.82 -15.86 -10.99
N VAL A 75 -20.74 -14.63 -11.44
CA VAL A 75 -21.14 -13.46 -10.66
C VAL A 75 -22.58 -13.17 -11.03
N SER A 76 -23.53 -13.49 -10.11
CA SER A 76 -24.93 -13.14 -10.27
C SER A 76 -25.17 -11.71 -9.79
N ASP A 77 -25.92 -10.91 -10.54
CA ASP A 77 -26.47 -9.70 -9.96
C ASP A 77 -27.52 -10.10 -8.93
N GLY A 78 -27.36 -9.68 -7.72
CA GLY A 78 -28.36 -9.87 -6.65
C GLY A 78 -29.68 -9.15 -6.90
N GLY A 79 -30.02 -8.85 -8.14
CA GLY A 79 -31.29 -8.24 -8.58
C GLY A 79 -31.51 -6.82 -8.06
N SER A 80 -31.63 -5.90 -8.96
CA SER A 80 -32.21 -4.57 -8.75
C SER A 80 -31.50 -3.66 -7.73
N GLY A 81 -30.37 -3.07 -8.10
CA GLY A 81 -29.84 -1.99 -7.28
C GLY A 81 -28.63 -1.25 -7.82
N MET A 82 -27.87 -1.83 -8.66
CA MET A 82 -26.77 -1.08 -9.30
C MET A 82 -27.33 -0.28 -10.47
N GLY A 83 -27.76 0.94 -10.14
CA GLY A 83 -28.03 1.93 -11.17
C GLY A 83 -26.78 2.08 -12.04
N ASP A 84 -26.98 2.27 -13.29
CA ASP A 84 -26.14 2.68 -14.45
C ASP A 84 -24.63 2.93 -14.28
N GLN A 85 -24.07 2.58 -13.13
CA GLN A 85 -22.66 2.72 -12.75
C GLN A 85 -21.88 1.39 -12.86
N SER A 86 -22.56 0.25 -13.09
CA SER A 86 -21.82 -0.99 -13.34
C SER A 86 -21.20 -0.89 -14.75
N PRO A 87 -19.87 -0.88 -14.86
CA PRO A 87 -19.23 -0.93 -16.18
C PRO A 87 -19.52 -2.21 -16.94
N TYR A 88 -20.30 -3.13 -16.35
CA TYR A 88 -20.48 -4.51 -16.82
C TYR A 88 -21.93 -4.91 -17.14
N GLY A 89 -22.85 -3.98 -17.30
CA GLY A 89 -24.20 -4.29 -17.78
C GLY A 89 -25.00 -5.23 -16.88
N ASN A 90 -26.26 -5.43 -17.19
CA ASN A 90 -27.18 -6.26 -16.42
C ASN A 90 -26.78 -7.73 -16.45
N PHE A 91 -26.56 -8.31 -15.26
CA PHE A 91 -26.37 -9.76 -15.08
C PHE A 91 -27.73 -10.47 -15.12
N HIS A 92 -27.81 -11.57 -15.84
CA HIS A 92 -28.98 -12.45 -15.81
C HIS A 92 -28.59 -13.78 -15.16
N THR A 93 -29.36 -14.17 -14.14
CA THR A 93 -29.40 -15.56 -13.70
C THR A 93 -30.12 -16.35 -14.80
N TYR A 94 -29.40 -17.19 -15.52
CA TYR A 94 -30.02 -18.10 -16.47
C TYR A 94 -29.94 -19.53 -15.98
N ASP A 95 -31.04 -20.27 -16.24
CA ASP A 95 -31.18 -21.70 -15.98
C ASP A 95 -30.05 -22.52 -16.63
N ASP A 96 -29.85 -23.71 -16.14
CA ASP A 96 -28.82 -24.72 -16.42
C ASP A 96 -28.50 -25.03 -17.90
N GLU A 97 -29.01 -24.29 -18.88
CA GLU A 97 -28.83 -24.56 -20.31
C GLU A 97 -27.74 -23.78 -21.02
N PHE A 98 -27.09 -22.79 -20.36
CA PHE A 98 -26.01 -22.05 -21.01
C PHE A 98 -24.72 -22.86 -21.06
N ASN A 99 -24.32 -23.22 -22.29
CA ASN A 99 -23.05 -23.89 -22.53
C ASN A 99 -21.98 -22.86 -22.95
N PRO A 100 -21.09 -22.45 -22.04
CA PRO A 100 -20.08 -21.42 -22.31
C PRO A 100 -19.07 -21.83 -23.41
N VAL A 101 -19.07 -23.08 -23.82
CA VAL A 101 -18.12 -23.63 -24.82
C VAL A 101 -18.30 -23.04 -26.23
N GLN A 102 -19.42 -22.41 -26.53
CA GLN A 102 -19.70 -21.95 -27.90
C GLN A 102 -19.54 -20.44 -28.11
N ALA A 103 -19.35 -19.67 -27.04
CA ALA A 103 -19.24 -18.22 -27.14
C ALA A 103 -17.81 -17.75 -26.87
N SER A 104 -17.31 -16.82 -27.68
CA SER A 104 -16.06 -16.10 -27.36
C SER A 104 -16.28 -15.14 -26.21
N GLY A 105 -15.32 -15.06 -25.32
CA GLY A 105 -15.36 -14.12 -24.21
C GLY A 105 -14.04 -13.36 -24.08
N THR A 106 -14.05 -12.31 -23.30
CA THR A 106 -12.88 -11.45 -23.06
C THR A 106 -12.53 -11.45 -21.60
N PHE A 107 -11.27 -11.75 -21.29
CA PHE A 107 -10.71 -11.51 -19.95
C PHE A 107 -10.43 -10.02 -19.76
N LYS A 108 -10.80 -9.50 -18.59
CA LYS A 108 -10.63 -8.10 -18.19
C LYS A 108 -10.26 -8.02 -16.71
N ARG A 109 -9.67 -6.90 -16.27
CA ARG A 109 -9.61 -6.60 -14.85
C ARG A 109 -11.03 -6.45 -14.27
N ALA A 110 -11.24 -6.93 -13.05
CA ALA A 110 -12.56 -6.85 -12.41
C ALA A 110 -13.00 -5.41 -12.19
N PHE A 111 -12.06 -4.54 -11.78
CA PHE A 111 -12.31 -3.12 -11.57
C PHE A 111 -11.31 -2.28 -12.36
N SER A 112 -11.77 -1.20 -12.99
CA SER A 112 -10.91 -0.32 -13.80
C SER A 112 -10.15 0.71 -12.96
N THR A 113 -10.59 0.99 -11.74
CA THR A 113 -9.99 1.94 -10.81
C THR A 113 -10.11 1.44 -9.38
N ILE A 114 -9.27 1.97 -8.49
CA ILE A 114 -9.35 1.67 -7.05
C ILE A 114 -10.64 2.26 -6.46
N THR A 115 -11.08 3.41 -6.94
CA THR A 115 -12.35 4.03 -6.50
C THR A 115 -13.56 3.13 -6.79
N ILE A 116 -13.60 2.46 -7.94
CA ILE A 116 -14.72 1.52 -8.25
C ILE A 116 -14.66 0.30 -7.32
N PHE A 117 -13.46 -0.23 -7.05
CA PHE A 117 -13.29 -1.31 -6.06
C PHE A 117 -13.79 -0.89 -4.69
N GLU A 118 -13.40 0.30 -4.21
CA GLU A 118 -13.81 0.86 -2.92
C GLU A 118 -15.34 1.00 -2.84
N GLN A 119 -15.97 1.55 -3.88
CA GLN A 119 -17.44 1.66 -3.94
C GLN A 119 -18.14 0.30 -3.84
N MET A 120 -17.56 -0.75 -4.40
CA MET A 120 -18.09 -2.10 -4.27
C MET A 120 -17.92 -2.67 -2.85
N ILE A 121 -16.85 -2.31 -2.14
CA ILE A 121 -16.68 -2.67 -0.72
C ILE A 121 -17.75 -2.02 0.15
N ASP A 122 -18.14 -0.79 -0.16
CA ASP A 122 -19.17 -0.05 0.57
C ASP A 122 -20.60 -0.51 0.25
N ASP A 123 -20.80 -1.19 -0.89
CA ASP A 123 -22.11 -1.66 -1.29
C ASP A 123 -22.49 -2.96 -0.56
N THR A 124 -23.79 -3.11 -0.26
CA THR A 124 -24.35 -4.30 0.37
C THR A 124 -24.62 -5.43 -0.62
N SER A 125 -24.38 -5.22 -1.90
CA SER A 125 -24.62 -6.24 -2.93
C SER A 125 -23.50 -7.29 -2.90
N ASP A 126 -23.82 -8.50 -2.47
CA ASP A 126 -22.93 -9.66 -2.33
C ASP A 126 -22.53 -10.29 -3.68
N LEU A 127 -22.15 -9.49 -4.69
CA LEU A 127 -21.90 -10.00 -6.04
C LEU A 127 -20.63 -10.85 -6.14
N TYR A 128 -19.55 -10.39 -5.50
CA TYR A 128 -18.23 -11.03 -5.62
C TYR A 128 -17.88 -11.84 -4.39
N TRP A 129 -18.26 -11.40 -3.19
CA TRP A 129 -17.88 -11.96 -1.90
C TRP A 129 -19.06 -12.17 -0.97
N GLY A 130 -18.89 -13.05 0.00
CA GLY A 130 -19.87 -13.32 1.05
C GLY A 130 -19.65 -12.47 2.29
N SER A 131 -20.64 -12.46 3.17
CA SER A 131 -20.49 -11.83 4.48
C SER A 131 -19.39 -12.54 5.29
N SER A 132 -18.56 -11.77 5.99
CA SER A 132 -17.42 -12.24 6.77
C SER A 132 -16.26 -12.82 5.94
N ASP A 133 -16.20 -12.53 4.64
CA ASP A 133 -15.05 -12.87 3.81
C ASP A 133 -13.92 -11.85 4.00
N ASP A 134 -12.69 -12.31 3.77
CA ASP A 134 -11.55 -11.45 3.54
C ASP A 134 -11.51 -11.08 2.06
N VAL A 135 -11.43 -9.79 1.74
CA VAL A 135 -11.40 -9.32 0.35
C VAL A 135 -10.04 -8.74 0.04
N VAL A 136 -9.45 -9.20 -1.06
CA VAL A 136 -8.16 -8.72 -1.56
C VAL A 136 -8.36 -8.05 -2.93
N GLY A 137 -8.13 -6.75 -3.00
CA GLY A 137 -8.05 -5.98 -4.24
C GLY A 137 -6.60 -5.95 -4.73
N GLU A 138 -6.28 -6.73 -5.75
CA GLU A 138 -4.95 -6.79 -6.36
C GLU A 138 -4.82 -5.78 -7.49
N CYS A 139 -4.05 -4.73 -7.29
CA CYS A 139 -3.75 -3.72 -8.29
C CYS A 139 -2.70 -4.24 -9.28
N HIS A 140 -2.92 -4.00 -10.57
CA HIS A 140 -1.98 -4.32 -11.63
C HIS A 140 -1.29 -3.06 -12.17
N ALA A 141 -0.02 -3.19 -12.53
CA ALA A 141 0.78 -2.09 -13.09
C ALA A 141 0.48 -1.84 -14.59
N ASP A 142 -0.78 -2.02 -15.02
CA ASP A 142 -1.21 -1.78 -16.40
C ASP A 142 -0.96 -0.32 -16.85
N SER A 143 -1.19 0.62 -15.95
CA SER A 143 -0.87 2.05 -16.05
C SER A 143 -1.00 2.70 -14.67
N PRO A 144 -0.41 3.89 -14.44
CA PRO A 144 -0.63 4.59 -13.19
C PRO A 144 -2.10 4.88 -12.94
N PHE A 145 -2.56 4.61 -11.72
CA PHE A 145 -3.88 4.99 -11.26
C PHE A 145 -3.93 6.51 -11.04
N THR A 146 -5.01 7.14 -11.50
CA THR A 146 -5.19 8.60 -11.41
C THR A 146 -6.24 9.00 -10.37
N ASP A 147 -6.65 8.05 -9.53
CA ASP A 147 -7.61 8.30 -8.47
C ASP A 147 -7.13 9.44 -7.56
N SER A 148 -7.95 10.48 -7.45
CA SER A 148 -7.60 11.67 -6.66
C SER A 148 -7.90 11.49 -5.17
N ARG A 149 -8.77 10.54 -4.85
CA ARG A 149 -9.17 10.19 -3.50
C ARG A 149 -9.89 8.85 -3.52
N VAL A 150 -9.34 7.89 -2.81
CA VAL A 150 -9.98 6.59 -2.53
C VAL A 150 -10.37 6.58 -1.07
N GLN A 151 -11.66 6.53 -0.77
CA GLN A 151 -12.16 6.71 0.59
C GLN A 151 -12.85 5.46 1.10
N PHE A 152 -12.12 4.57 1.74
CA PHE A 152 -12.67 3.38 2.40
C PHE A 152 -13.47 3.79 3.64
N THR A 153 -14.80 3.93 3.50
CA THR A 153 -15.70 4.43 4.55
C THR A 153 -16.41 3.33 5.31
N SER A 154 -16.65 2.20 4.68
CA SER A 154 -17.34 1.05 5.24
C SER A 154 -16.85 -0.24 4.57
N LYS A 155 -16.84 -1.33 5.30
CA LYS A 155 -16.56 -2.67 4.76
C LYS A 155 -17.79 -3.60 4.90
N GLN A 156 -18.94 -3.03 5.21
CA GLN A 156 -20.16 -3.78 5.49
C GLN A 156 -19.91 -4.94 6.48
N SER A 157 -20.19 -6.16 6.07
CA SER A 157 -20.01 -7.36 6.88
C SER A 157 -18.69 -8.11 6.62
N LEU A 158 -17.76 -7.55 5.84
CA LEU A 158 -16.48 -8.18 5.56
C LEU A 158 -15.59 -8.30 6.80
N ALA A 159 -14.81 -9.34 6.90
CA ALA A 159 -13.87 -9.54 8.00
C ALA A 159 -12.68 -8.59 7.86
N SER A 160 -12.06 -8.56 6.68
CA SER A 160 -10.95 -7.65 6.37
C SER A 160 -10.99 -7.22 4.90
N VAL A 161 -10.27 -6.12 4.60
CA VAL A 161 -10.00 -5.67 3.24
C VAL A 161 -8.51 -5.43 3.08
N THR A 162 -7.93 -5.93 2.00
CA THR A 162 -6.55 -5.67 1.63
C THR A 162 -6.50 -4.99 0.26
N LEU A 163 -5.83 -3.86 0.16
CA LEU A 163 -5.46 -3.22 -1.08
C LEU A 163 -3.95 -3.43 -1.30
N THR A 164 -3.59 -4.17 -2.32
CA THR A 164 -2.20 -4.59 -2.58
C THR A 164 -1.86 -4.55 -4.06
N ALA A 165 -0.58 -4.60 -4.40
CA ALA A 165 -0.16 -4.91 -5.76
C ALA A 165 -0.25 -6.41 -6.01
N HIS A 166 -0.60 -6.81 -7.25
CA HIS A 166 -0.46 -8.19 -7.69
C HIS A 166 1.01 -8.65 -7.56
N GLU A 167 1.23 -9.93 -7.28
CA GLU A 167 2.56 -10.46 -6.95
C GLU A 167 3.66 -10.11 -7.97
N THR A 168 3.34 -10.10 -9.27
CA THR A 168 4.29 -9.75 -10.33
C THR A 168 4.46 -8.25 -10.54
N ASP A 169 3.60 -7.45 -9.94
CA ASP A 169 3.52 -6.00 -10.12
C ASP A 169 3.94 -5.22 -8.85
N LYS A 170 4.44 -5.93 -7.84
CA LYS A 170 5.05 -5.31 -6.66
C LYS A 170 6.29 -4.54 -7.08
N HIS A 171 6.49 -3.38 -6.47
CA HIS A 171 7.74 -2.63 -6.65
C HIS A 171 8.92 -3.35 -5.97
N ASP A 172 10.12 -3.08 -6.44
CA ASP A 172 11.38 -3.62 -5.92
C ASP A 172 12.04 -2.72 -4.85
N GLY A 173 11.28 -1.79 -4.27
CA GLY A 173 11.75 -0.79 -3.31
C GLY A 173 12.22 0.51 -3.97
N THR A 174 12.12 0.63 -5.30
CA THR A 174 12.40 1.87 -6.05
C THR A 174 11.14 2.39 -6.73
N ALA A 175 11.06 3.71 -6.92
CA ALA A 175 9.91 4.33 -7.56
C ALA A 175 9.75 3.91 -9.04
N ASN A 176 8.51 3.86 -9.50
CA ASN A 176 8.10 3.46 -10.86
C ASN A 176 8.46 2.00 -11.24
N SER A 177 8.75 1.16 -10.28
CA SER A 177 9.03 -0.26 -10.53
C SER A 177 7.82 -1.18 -10.35
N GLY A 178 6.70 -0.66 -9.84
CA GLY A 178 5.47 -1.43 -9.56
C GLY A 178 4.19 -0.64 -9.80
N VAL A 179 3.16 -0.93 -9.01
CA VAL A 179 1.87 -0.23 -9.06
C VAL A 179 2.01 1.20 -8.54
N VAL A 180 1.65 2.17 -9.36
CA VAL A 180 1.74 3.60 -9.04
C VAL A 180 0.35 4.23 -8.95
N ILE A 181 0.09 4.96 -7.87
CA ILE A 181 -1.08 5.86 -7.73
C ILE A 181 -0.56 7.30 -7.83
N ARG A 182 -0.93 7.98 -8.90
CA ARG A 182 -0.52 9.36 -9.20
C ARG A 182 -1.73 10.20 -9.54
N PRO A 183 -2.33 10.89 -8.57
CA PRO A 183 -3.45 11.76 -8.81
C PRO A 183 -3.12 12.85 -9.84
N THR A 184 -4.03 13.09 -10.78
CA THR A 184 -3.91 14.22 -11.73
C THR A 184 -4.41 15.54 -11.15
N ALA A 185 -5.20 15.46 -10.07
CA ALA A 185 -5.67 16.57 -9.28
C ALA A 185 -5.92 16.10 -7.84
N TYR A 186 -5.76 17.00 -6.88
CA TYR A 186 -6.10 16.67 -5.49
C TYR A 186 -7.52 17.14 -5.15
N ALA A 187 -8.26 16.31 -4.43
CA ALA A 187 -9.55 16.71 -3.90
C ALA A 187 -9.35 17.88 -2.92
N GLY A 188 -10.10 18.96 -3.08
CA GLY A 188 -10.01 20.12 -2.18
C GLY A 188 -10.33 19.74 -0.72
N GLY A 189 -9.71 20.43 0.25
CA GLY A 189 -9.84 20.17 1.67
C GLY A 189 -8.74 19.28 2.24
N SER A 190 -8.81 18.98 3.54
CA SER A 190 -7.86 18.10 4.23
C SER A 190 -8.15 16.64 3.86
N ARG A 191 -7.48 16.09 2.85
CA ARG A 191 -7.78 14.79 2.21
C ARG A 191 -6.54 13.93 2.04
N GLY A 192 -6.76 12.59 1.94
CA GLY A 192 -5.75 11.59 1.58
C GLY A 192 -5.92 11.10 0.14
N ILE A 193 -4.84 10.64 -0.48
CA ILE A 193 -4.93 9.83 -1.70
C ILE A 193 -5.71 8.54 -1.37
N ILE A 194 -5.33 7.89 -0.26
CA ILE A 194 -6.08 6.78 0.33
C ILE A 194 -6.56 7.21 1.71
N GLU A 195 -7.85 7.13 1.96
CA GLU A 195 -8.47 7.40 3.26
C GLU A 195 -8.99 6.11 3.88
N MET A 196 -8.50 5.79 5.08
CA MET A 196 -8.85 4.58 5.84
C MET A 196 -9.80 4.98 6.97
N ASN A 197 -11.04 4.47 6.96
CA ASN A 197 -12.08 4.84 7.94
C ASN A 197 -12.85 3.63 8.49
N PHE A 198 -12.24 2.44 8.46
CA PHE A 198 -12.76 1.24 9.12
C PHE A 198 -11.64 0.29 9.56
N ASP A 199 -11.97 -0.69 10.39
CA ASP A 199 -11.04 -1.62 11.01
C ASP A 199 -10.60 -2.74 10.06
N ASN A 200 -9.41 -3.32 10.29
CA ASN A 200 -8.85 -4.43 9.53
C ASN A 200 -8.66 -4.10 8.04
N LEU A 201 -8.21 -2.88 7.75
CA LEU A 201 -7.79 -2.48 6.40
C LEU A 201 -6.27 -2.56 6.29
N ILE A 202 -5.80 -3.25 5.26
CA ILE A 202 -4.39 -3.38 4.93
C ILE A 202 -4.12 -2.63 3.62
N VAL A 203 -3.13 -1.75 3.62
CA VAL A 203 -2.64 -1.05 2.42
C VAL A 203 -1.16 -1.36 2.25
N GLU A 204 -0.81 -2.03 1.15
CA GLU A 204 0.55 -2.51 0.98
C GLU A 204 1.02 -2.58 -0.47
N TRP A 205 2.34 -2.56 -0.68
CA TRP A 205 3.02 -2.73 -1.96
C TRP A 205 2.61 -1.73 -3.05
N LEU A 206 2.23 -0.52 -2.66
CA LEU A 206 1.81 0.55 -3.55
C LEU A 206 2.81 1.70 -3.54
N GLU A 207 2.97 2.35 -4.69
CA GLU A 207 3.65 3.64 -4.78
C GLU A 207 2.61 4.77 -4.84
N LEU A 208 2.70 5.71 -3.91
CA LEU A 208 1.91 6.94 -3.91
C LEU A 208 2.82 8.10 -4.34
N ASP A 209 2.65 8.54 -5.56
CA ASP A 209 3.44 9.61 -6.18
C ASP A 209 2.64 10.92 -6.22
N PHE A 210 3.05 11.89 -5.41
CA PHE A 210 2.42 13.22 -5.38
C PHE A 210 2.71 14.06 -6.64
N GLY A 211 3.62 13.61 -7.51
CA GLY A 211 4.01 14.34 -8.73
C GLY A 211 4.66 15.69 -8.45
N ASP A 212 4.77 16.47 -9.50
CA ASP A 212 5.33 17.84 -9.46
C ASP A 212 4.24 18.91 -9.34
N THR A 213 2.99 18.52 -9.31
CA THR A 213 1.90 19.48 -9.26
C THR A 213 1.85 20.09 -7.87
N ALA A 214 2.42 21.31 -7.76
CA ALA A 214 2.04 22.20 -6.68
C ALA A 214 0.51 22.21 -6.62
N THR A 215 -0.05 21.79 -5.50
CA THR A 215 -1.50 21.84 -5.31
C THR A 215 -1.90 23.32 -5.37
N THR A 216 -2.49 23.73 -6.48
CA THR A 216 -2.91 25.11 -6.73
C THR A 216 -4.19 25.48 -5.96
N GLY A 217 -4.48 24.77 -4.89
CA GLY A 217 -5.56 25.13 -3.99
C GLY A 217 -5.06 26.09 -2.91
N GLY A 218 -5.03 27.39 -3.20
CA GLY A 218 -4.77 28.40 -2.16
C GLY A 218 -5.81 28.32 -1.05
N GLY A 219 -5.51 27.57 -0.02
CA GLY A 219 -6.37 27.35 1.13
C GLY A 219 -5.69 26.46 2.17
N THR A 220 -6.25 26.35 3.35
CA THR A 220 -5.79 25.54 4.49
C THR A 220 -5.91 24.01 4.24
N ASN A 221 -5.57 23.54 3.07
CA ASN A 221 -5.74 22.15 2.67
C ASN A 221 -4.50 21.34 3.02
N THR A 222 -4.66 20.31 3.81
CA THR A 222 -3.58 19.39 4.14
C THR A 222 -3.64 18.17 3.22
N ASN A 223 -2.63 17.97 2.40
CA ASN A 223 -2.53 16.81 1.53
C ASN A 223 -1.86 15.64 2.25
N LYS A 224 -2.40 14.45 2.09
CA LYS A 224 -1.90 13.24 2.75
C LYS A 224 -1.78 12.11 1.73
N GLY A 225 -0.78 11.26 1.88
CA GLY A 225 -0.70 10.02 1.15
C GLY A 225 -1.76 9.04 1.66
N ILE A 226 -1.53 8.49 2.84
CA ILE A 226 -2.49 7.64 3.51
C ILE A 226 -3.01 8.37 4.75
N TYR A 227 -4.33 8.50 4.82
CA TYR A 227 -5.01 9.24 5.89
C TYR A 227 -5.97 8.34 6.66
N LEU A 228 -5.70 8.14 7.95
CA LEU A 228 -6.58 7.41 8.84
C LEU A 228 -7.61 8.38 9.46
N LEU A 229 -8.87 8.04 9.29
CA LEU A 229 -10.04 8.79 9.75
C LEU A 229 -10.85 7.93 10.72
N GLY A 230 -11.32 8.50 11.81
CA GLY A 230 -12.24 7.81 12.72
C GLY A 230 -11.59 6.80 13.67
N THR A 231 -12.40 5.85 14.15
CA THR A 231 -11.94 4.69 14.94
C THR A 231 -11.44 3.63 13.97
N ASN A 232 -10.20 3.22 14.12
CA ASN A 232 -9.57 2.27 13.22
C ASN A 232 -8.80 1.26 14.07
N ASP A 233 -9.24 0.01 14.12
CA ASP A 233 -8.57 -1.08 14.82
C ASP A 233 -7.90 -2.05 13.84
N ASP A 234 -6.75 -2.60 14.24
CA ASP A 234 -5.97 -3.58 13.50
C ASP A 234 -5.63 -3.18 12.04
N ASN A 235 -5.44 -1.87 11.79
CA ASN A 235 -5.04 -1.39 10.49
C ASN A 235 -3.53 -1.52 10.27
N ILE A 236 -3.16 -1.87 9.02
CA ILE A 236 -1.77 -2.11 8.63
C ILE A 236 -1.45 -1.28 7.39
N ILE A 237 -0.36 -0.52 7.45
CA ILE A 237 0.23 0.22 6.32
C ILE A 237 1.65 -0.28 6.18
N ARG A 238 1.93 -1.07 5.14
CA ARG A 238 3.27 -1.67 5.01
C ARG A 238 3.77 -1.75 3.59
N ASN A 239 5.08 -1.74 3.46
CA ASN A 239 5.76 -1.96 2.18
C ASN A 239 5.29 -0.99 1.08
N ASN A 240 4.99 0.27 1.42
CA ASN A 240 4.60 1.29 0.45
C ASN A 240 5.75 2.27 0.21
N ILE A 241 5.80 2.83 -0.99
CA ILE A 241 6.65 3.97 -1.34
C ILE A 241 5.75 5.19 -1.43
N ILE A 242 6.06 6.24 -0.65
CA ILE A 242 5.25 7.47 -0.63
C ILE A 242 6.19 8.66 -0.83
N HIS A 243 6.03 9.39 -1.93
CA HIS A 243 7.00 10.42 -2.27
C HIS A 243 6.43 11.57 -3.11
N SER A 244 7.20 12.67 -3.17
CA SER A 244 7.08 13.72 -4.18
C SER A 244 8.26 13.62 -5.16
N ARG A 245 8.04 13.88 -6.45
CA ARG A 245 9.07 13.66 -7.49
C ARG A 245 10.24 14.61 -7.44
N THR A 246 10.01 15.88 -7.16
CA THR A 246 11.02 16.92 -7.33
C THR A 246 11.38 17.63 -6.05
N GLY A 247 10.79 17.24 -4.91
CA GLY A 247 10.88 18.08 -3.72
C GLY A 247 10.34 19.49 -3.97
N SER A 248 9.43 19.64 -4.94
CA SER A 248 8.80 20.92 -5.25
C SER A 248 8.12 21.48 -4.02
N PRO A 249 8.25 22.78 -3.80
CA PRO A 249 7.61 23.42 -2.67
C PRO A 249 6.09 23.31 -2.83
N ASN A 250 5.45 22.65 -1.91
CA ASN A 250 4.00 22.66 -1.79
C ASN A 250 3.59 23.83 -0.91
N SER A 251 2.48 24.48 -1.28
CA SER A 251 1.92 25.57 -0.49
C SER A 251 1.06 25.10 0.67
N ASP A 252 0.80 23.81 0.78
CA ASP A 252 -0.07 23.21 1.79
C ASP A 252 0.70 22.14 2.59
N PRO A 253 0.38 21.93 3.88
CA PRO A 253 0.99 20.87 4.69
C PRO A 253 0.88 19.51 4.01
N ILE A 254 1.98 18.79 3.95
CA ILE A 254 2.02 17.45 3.38
C ILE A 254 2.43 16.46 4.44
N PHE A 255 1.65 15.38 4.52
CA PHE A 255 1.97 14.22 5.34
C PHE A 255 1.95 12.96 4.46
N ALA A 256 3.00 12.15 4.53
CA ALA A 256 2.98 10.89 3.80
C ALA A 256 1.96 9.91 4.42
N ILE A 257 2.04 9.69 5.73
CA ILE A 257 1.07 8.90 6.49
C ILE A 257 0.58 9.76 7.65
N HIS A 258 -0.73 9.92 7.78
CA HIS A 258 -1.32 10.74 8.83
C HIS A 258 -2.50 10.06 9.52
N ALA A 259 -2.48 10.05 10.84
CA ALA A 259 -3.66 9.77 11.66
C ALA A 259 -3.98 11.01 12.49
N GLY A 260 -5.13 11.62 12.22
CA GLY A 260 -5.56 12.87 12.86
C GLY A 260 -6.71 12.71 13.83
N ALA A 261 -7.24 11.51 14.01
CA ALA A 261 -8.45 11.29 14.76
C ALA A 261 -8.19 11.09 16.26
N SER A 262 -8.99 11.78 17.05
CA SER A 262 -9.02 11.67 18.50
C SER A 262 -9.85 10.50 19.04
N SER A 263 -10.26 9.55 18.21
CA SER A 263 -11.34 8.61 18.52
C SER A 263 -10.93 7.14 18.57
N SER A 264 -9.65 6.80 18.46
CA SER A 264 -9.20 5.42 18.68
C SER A 264 -9.54 4.97 20.10
N ALA A 265 -9.93 3.71 20.26
CA ALA A 265 -10.06 3.10 21.58
C ALA A 265 -8.68 2.70 22.12
N SER A 266 -8.56 2.41 23.40
CA SER A 266 -7.30 1.95 23.99
C SER A 266 -6.91 0.52 23.56
N SER A 267 -7.85 -0.22 22.95
CA SER A 267 -7.61 -1.54 22.36
C SER A 267 -7.09 -1.49 20.94
N ASP A 268 -7.27 -0.37 20.23
CA ASP A 268 -7.00 -0.27 18.82
C ASP A 268 -5.49 -0.43 18.51
N THR A 269 -5.20 -1.09 17.40
CA THR A 269 -3.82 -1.28 16.94
C THR A 269 -3.63 -0.65 15.56
N LEU A 270 -2.55 0.11 15.41
CA LEU A 270 -2.07 0.62 14.12
C LEU A 270 -0.64 0.16 13.91
N SER A 271 -0.38 -0.49 12.78
CA SER A 271 0.96 -0.94 12.40
C SER A 271 1.41 -0.25 11.11
N ILE A 272 2.53 0.46 11.17
CA ILE A 272 3.17 1.17 10.05
C ILE A 272 4.56 0.57 9.87
N LEU A 273 4.74 -0.27 8.84
CA LEU A 273 5.85 -1.21 8.74
C LEU A 273 6.55 -1.13 7.39
N ASN A 274 7.87 -1.11 7.36
CA ASN A 274 8.66 -1.27 6.13
C ASN A 274 8.30 -0.26 5.00
N ASN A 275 7.82 0.94 5.30
CA ASN A 275 7.51 1.93 4.28
C ASN A 275 8.72 2.82 3.98
N ILE A 276 8.83 3.27 2.74
CA ILE A 276 9.78 4.30 2.30
C ILE A 276 9.01 5.59 2.04
N VAL A 277 9.43 6.67 2.70
CA VAL A 277 8.85 8.01 2.57
C VAL A 277 9.96 9.01 2.24
N TYR A 278 9.80 9.82 1.17
CA TYR A 278 10.85 10.79 0.84
C TYR A 278 10.40 11.99 0.00
N ASN A 279 11.25 13.02 -0.01
CA ASN A 279 11.11 14.24 -0.80
C ASN A 279 9.86 15.09 -0.52
N PHE A 280 9.48 15.23 0.75
CA PHE A 280 8.42 16.14 1.13
C PHE A 280 8.98 17.50 1.52
N ARG A 281 8.54 18.56 0.83
CA ARG A 281 8.98 19.93 1.04
C ARG A 281 7.80 20.86 1.26
N GLU A 282 7.76 21.47 2.42
CA GLU A 282 6.73 22.41 2.86
C GLU A 282 7.28 23.85 2.82
N THR A 283 6.53 24.78 2.23
CA THR A 283 6.94 26.19 2.11
C THR A 283 6.01 27.18 2.80
N GLN A 284 4.87 26.73 3.29
CA GLN A 284 3.87 27.55 3.97
C GLN A 284 3.95 27.44 5.50
N ASP A 285 3.06 28.11 6.19
CA ASP A 285 3.03 28.25 7.65
C ASP A 285 2.62 26.99 8.42
N ASP A 286 2.91 25.78 7.93
CA ASP A 286 2.55 24.54 8.63
C ASP A 286 3.72 23.54 8.69
N THR A 287 3.48 22.37 9.28
CA THR A 287 4.50 21.34 9.51
C THR A 287 4.54 20.33 8.38
N GLY A 288 5.68 20.17 7.73
CA GLY A 288 5.96 19.04 6.85
C GLY A 288 6.30 17.80 7.68
N SER A 289 5.67 16.65 7.43
CA SER A 289 5.99 15.43 8.17
C SER A 289 5.94 14.19 7.27
N GLY A 290 6.83 13.25 7.53
CA GLY A 290 6.78 11.93 6.93
C GLY A 290 5.61 11.13 7.52
N ILE A 291 5.79 10.54 8.70
CA ILE A 291 4.78 9.79 9.42
C ILE A 291 4.30 10.62 10.62
N ASN A 292 3.03 11.01 10.62
CA ASN A 292 2.45 11.89 11.62
C ASN A 292 1.19 11.27 12.24
N ILE A 293 1.34 10.68 13.41
CA ILE A 293 0.24 10.10 14.18
C ILE A 293 -0.09 11.03 15.34
N ASN A 294 -1.27 11.62 15.29
CA ASN A 294 -1.72 12.60 16.26
C ASN A 294 -2.95 12.11 17.03
N SER A 295 -2.92 12.22 18.34
CA SER A 295 -4.04 11.87 19.23
C SER A 295 -4.45 10.39 19.24
N TRP A 296 -3.55 9.45 18.91
CA TRP A 296 -3.81 8.02 19.02
C TRP A 296 -3.91 7.57 20.49
N LYS A 297 -4.71 6.54 20.78
CA LYS A 297 -4.94 6.03 22.14
C LYS A 297 -4.44 4.61 22.38
N GLY A 298 -4.51 3.76 21.40
CA GLY A 298 -4.20 2.34 21.51
C GLY A 298 -2.72 2.03 21.25
N THR A 299 -2.44 0.83 20.76
CA THR A 299 -1.09 0.40 20.41
C THR A 299 -0.70 0.95 19.03
N LEU A 300 0.47 1.56 18.95
CA LEU A 300 1.04 2.08 17.72
C LEU A 300 2.39 1.40 17.47
N ASN A 301 2.53 0.67 16.39
CA ASN A 301 3.76 0.04 15.98
C ASN A 301 4.32 0.76 14.74
N ILE A 302 5.46 1.40 14.86
CA ILE A 302 6.19 2.07 13.76
C ILE A 302 7.54 1.35 13.63
N TYR A 303 7.64 0.43 12.67
CA TYR A 303 8.79 -0.45 12.56
C TYR A 303 9.41 -0.45 11.17
N ASN A 304 10.73 -0.47 11.11
CA ASN A 304 11.49 -0.64 9.87
C ASN A 304 11.13 0.38 8.77
N ASN A 305 10.70 1.59 9.08
CA ASN A 305 10.42 2.59 8.05
C ASN A 305 11.67 3.42 7.76
N THR A 306 11.80 3.88 6.52
CA THR A 306 12.82 4.84 6.10
C THR A 306 12.12 6.14 5.70
N VAL A 307 12.44 7.24 6.39
CA VAL A 307 11.96 8.58 6.07
C VAL A 307 13.15 9.46 5.73
N HIS A 308 13.17 9.98 4.50
CA HIS A 308 14.30 10.71 3.93
C HIS A 308 13.86 12.03 3.30
N ASN A 309 14.68 13.07 3.45
CA ASN A 309 14.50 14.36 2.79
C ASN A 309 13.14 15.01 3.06
N ILE A 310 12.90 15.31 4.35
CA ILE A 310 11.75 16.09 4.81
C ILE A 310 12.20 17.52 5.07
N GLN A 311 11.58 18.48 4.38
CA GLN A 311 11.99 19.89 4.40
C GLN A 311 10.85 20.81 4.82
N SER A 312 11.15 21.79 5.66
CA SER A 312 10.28 22.93 5.98
C SER A 312 11.04 24.22 5.75
N GLU A 313 10.64 24.98 4.75
CA GLU A 313 11.29 26.25 4.36
C GLU A 313 10.58 27.49 4.90
N ASN A 314 9.67 27.29 5.82
CA ASN A 314 8.86 28.36 6.37
C ASN A 314 9.70 29.32 7.22
N SER A 315 9.46 30.64 7.01
CA SER A 315 10.06 31.70 7.82
C SER A 315 9.55 31.76 9.27
N SER A 316 8.46 31.06 9.58
CA SER A 316 7.77 31.11 10.89
C SER A 316 8.26 30.02 11.85
N ALA A 317 9.41 29.40 11.65
CA ALA A 317 9.99 28.37 12.52
C ALA A 317 9.04 27.16 12.73
N LYS A 318 8.55 26.59 11.62
CA LYS A 318 7.76 25.36 11.68
C LYS A 318 8.66 24.12 11.50
N PRO A 319 8.37 23.03 12.21
CA PRO A 319 9.23 21.86 12.19
C PRO A 319 9.11 21.06 10.89
N ALA A 320 10.24 20.55 10.44
CA ALA A 320 10.32 19.38 9.56
C ALA A 320 10.41 18.14 10.46
N THR A 321 9.51 17.18 10.30
CA THR A 321 9.43 16.01 11.20
C THR A 321 9.40 14.72 10.39
N CYS A 322 10.32 13.78 10.68
CA CYS A 322 10.25 12.45 10.07
C CYS A 322 9.16 11.60 10.74
N PHE A 323 9.22 11.45 12.05
CA PHE A 323 8.30 10.62 12.82
C PHE A 323 7.68 11.43 13.96
N ARG A 324 6.36 11.61 13.93
CA ARG A 324 5.59 12.16 15.05
C ARG A 324 4.58 11.14 15.53
N PHE A 325 4.57 10.87 16.84
CA PHE A 325 3.68 9.90 17.48
C PHE A 325 3.09 10.48 18.77
N ASN A 326 2.30 11.53 18.58
CA ASN A 326 1.65 12.26 19.66
C ASN A 326 0.43 11.50 20.16
N GLY A 327 0.58 10.73 21.21
CA GLY A 327 -0.49 9.94 21.81
C GLY A 327 -1.13 10.55 23.04
N GLN A 328 -2.32 10.04 23.32
CA GLN A 328 -3.01 10.29 24.58
C GLN A 328 -2.46 9.34 25.67
N SER A 329 -2.85 9.57 26.93
CA SER A 329 -2.33 8.83 28.09
C SER A 329 -2.45 7.29 28.04
N SER A 330 -3.37 6.76 27.21
CA SER A 330 -3.53 5.32 26.99
C SER A 330 -2.75 4.78 25.79
N GLN A 331 -2.01 5.60 25.06
CA GLN A 331 -1.18 5.14 23.96
C GLN A 331 0.01 4.32 24.46
N VAL A 332 0.32 3.25 23.69
CA VAL A 332 1.62 2.57 23.76
C VAL A 332 2.25 2.65 22.37
N ALA A 333 3.25 3.51 22.20
CA ALA A 333 3.98 3.63 20.95
C ALA A 333 5.26 2.78 20.99
N ASN A 334 5.37 1.84 20.07
CA ASN A 334 6.58 1.05 19.84
C ASN A 334 7.23 1.55 18.55
N VAL A 335 8.41 2.15 18.65
CA VAL A 335 9.11 2.79 17.52
C VAL A 335 10.52 2.21 17.42
N LYS A 336 10.73 1.32 16.45
CA LYS A 336 11.99 0.56 16.36
C LYS A 336 12.45 0.35 14.92
N ASN A 337 13.77 0.23 14.76
CA ASN A 337 14.42 -0.05 13.47
C ASN A 337 14.14 0.98 12.37
N ASN A 338 13.75 2.21 12.70
CA ASN A 338 13.47 3.22 11.69
C ASN A 338 14.70 4.06 11.36
N ILE A 339 14.73 4.62 10.15
CA ILE A 339 15.75 5.58 9.71
C ILE A 339 15.06 6.92 9.44
N ALA A 340 15.57 8.00 10.09
CA ALA A 340 15.23 9.38 9.81
C ALA A 340 16.46 10.11 9.26
N SER A 341 16.40 10.63 8.03
CA SER A 341 17.57 11.23 7.40
C SER A 341 17.23 12.44 6.53
N LEU A 342 18.19 13.34 6.38
CA LEU A 342 18.11 14.59 5.61
C LEU A 342 16.89 15.44 5.99
N ILE A 343 16.84 15.87 7.26
CA ILE A 343 15.80 16.73 7.77
C ILE A 343 16.29 18.17 7.65
N THR A 344 15.49 19.04 7.05
CA THR A 344 15.86 20.45 6.86
C THR A 344 14.70 21.36 7.27
N ALA A 345 14.96 22.29 8.19
CA ALA A 345 14.02 23.34 8.55
C ALA A 345 14.72 24.70 8.54
N SER A 346 13.95 25.79 8.51
CA SER A 346 14.47 27.15 8.49
C SER A 346 15.31 27.50 9.72
N THR A 347 15.11 26.81 10.83
CA THR A 347 15.94 26.91 12.04
C THR A 347 16.33 25.53 12.55
N ALA A 348 17.52 25.41 13.10
CA ALA A 348 18.04 24.16 13.63
C ALA A 348 17.16 23.57 14.76
N THR A 349 16.44 24.39 15.51
CA THR A 349 15.56 23.96 16.61
C THR A 349 14.28 23.27 16.12
N GLU A 350 13.97 23.35 14.83
CA GLU A 350 12.77 22.79 14.22
C GLU A 350 13.07 21.50 13.42
N HIS A 351 14.26 20.96 13.47
CA HIS A 351 14.59 19.64 12.97
C HIS A 351 14.09 18.58 13.94
N ARG A 352 13.29 17.63 13.50
CA ARG A 352 12.70 16.61 14.38
C ARG A 352 12.73 15.23 13.70
N ALA A 353 13.74 14.46 14.02
CA ALA A 353 13.79 13.06 13.56
C ALA A 353 12.65 12.25 14.20
N TYR A 354 12.56 12.29 15.54
CA TYR A 354 11.54 11.59 16.32
C TYR A 354 10.91 12.56 17.32
N TRP A 355 9.60 12.79 17.19
CA TRP A 355 8.89 13.73 18.04
C TRP A 355 7.70 13.08 18.74
N ASP A 356 7.83 12.96 20.06
CA ASP A 356 6.77 12.51 20.96
C ASP A 356 6.35 13.64 21.93
N PRO A 357 5.39 14.49 21.54
CA PRO A 357 4.82 15.48 22.45
C PRO A 357 3.69 14.90 23.31
N GLY A 358 3.40 13.60 23.20
CA GLY A 358 2.26 12.94 23.84
C GLY A 358 2.45 12.70 25.33
N THR A 359 1.43 12.12 25.94
CA THR A 359 1.39 11.72 27.35
C THR A 359 1.33 10.19 27.52
N GLY A 360 1.39 9.45 26.41
CA GLY A 360 1.39 7.99 26.39
C GLY A 360 2.72 7.39 26.82
N THR A 361 2.82 6.07 26.71
CA THR A 361 4.08 5.33 26.90
C THR A 361 4.76 5.14 25.55
N SER A 362 6.05 5.47 25.46
CA SER A 362 6.84 5.31 24.24
C SER A 362 8.04 4.40 24.47
N ASN A 363 8.08 3.32 23.70
CA ASN A 363 9.18 2.36 23.65
C ASN A 363 10.01 2.62 22.38
N VAL A 364 10.92 3.58 22.44
CA VAL A 364 11.72 4.05 21.29
C VAL A 364 13.14 3.52 21.45
N ASP A 365 13.59 2.65 20.53
CA ASP A 365 14.95 2.10 20.53
C ASP A 365 15.31 1.51 19.16
N TYR A 366 16.59 1.25 18.91
CA TYR A 366 17.09 0.72 17.64
C TYR A 366 16.72 1.59 16.43
N ASN A 367 16.71 2.90 16.56
CA ASN A 367 16.42 3.83 15.47
C ASN A 367 17.68 4.60 15.06
N LEU A 368 17.66 5.19 13.87
CA LEU A 368 18.74 6.07 13.43
C LEU A 368 18.23 7.48 13.15
N SER A 369 19.01 8.49 13.51
CA SER A 369 18.87 9.88 13.05
C SER A 369 20.21 10.44 12.60
N ASP A 370 20.18 11.24 11.53
CA ASP A 370 21.30 12.04 11.04
C ASP A 370 21.27 13.49 11.56
N ASP A 371 20.25 13.82 12.35
CA ASP A 371 20.11 15.16 12.92
C ASP A 371 21.13 15.40 14.04
N THR A 372 22.07 16.30 13.79
CA THR A 372 23.09 16.74 14.77
C THR A 372 22.68 18.02 15.50
N THR A 373 21.50 18.58 15.19
CA THR A 373 21.16 19.97 15.57
C THR A 373 20.23 20.05 16.78
N ASN A 374 19.46 19.00 17.06
CA ASN A 374 18.48 19.01 18.14
C ASN A 374 18.41 17.70 18.93
N ALA A 375 19.28 17.59 19.93
CA ALA A 375 19.40 16.41 20.78
C ALA A 375 18.10 15.94 21.44
N THR A 376 17.08 16.79 21.52
CA THR A 376 15.77 16.44 22.08
C THR A 376 14.96 15.55 21.15
N TYR A 377 15.18 15.67 19.83
CA TYR A 377 14.38 15.00 18.79
C TYR A 377 15.16 13.98 17.97
N GLU A 378 16.37 13.65 18.39
CA GLU A 378 17.15 12.54 17.84
C GLU A 378 16.53 11.18 18.13
N ALA A 379 17.08 10.14 17.51
CA ALA A 379 16.73 8.76 17.84
C ALA A 379 16.99 8.47 19.33
N GLN A 380 15.95 8.05 20.04
CA GLN A 380 16.00 7.76 21.47
C GLN A 380 16.30 6.26 21.70
N GLY A 381 16.71 5.92 22.92
CA GLY A 381 17.01 4.55 23.32
C GLY A 381 18.53 4.25 23.33
N ALA A 382 18.89 3.21 24.06
CA ALA A 382 20.31 2.88 24.31
C ALA A 382 21.00 2.24 23.09
N ASN A 383 20.21 1.62 22.21
CA ASN A 383 20.71 0.94 21.00
C ASN A 383 20.47 1.77 19.73
N SER A 384 20.00 3.00 19.85
CA SER A 384 19.77 3.89 18.72
C SER A 384 21.05 4.58 18.25
N LEU A 385 21.15 4.81 16.95
CA LEU A 385 22.27 5.45 16.29
C LEU A 385 21.96 6.92 16.06
N LYS A 386 22.71 7.81 16.72
CA LYS A 386 22.55 9.26 16.67
C LYS A 386 23.64 9.91 15.86
N ASP A 387 23.39 11.12 15.36
CA ASP A 387 24.39 11.98 14.72
C ASP A 387 25.13 11.29 13.57
N LYS A 388 24.40 10.51 12.76
CA LYS A 388 25.00 9.81 11.63
C LYS A 388 25.02 10.69 10.40
N THR A 389 26.14 10.73 9.73
CA THR A 389 26.24 11.44 8.43
C THR A 389 25.60 10.64 7.31
N ALA A 390 25.22 11.30 6.23
CA ALA A 390 24.70 10.64 5.02
C ALA A 390 25.66 9.56 4.50
N ALA A 391 26.98 9.78 4.57
CA ALA A 391 28.00 8.80 4.18
C ALA A 391 28.08 7.59 5.11
N GLN A 392 27.62 7.68 6.36
CA GLN A 392 27.54 6.56 7.29
C GLN A 392 26.25 5.78 7.13
N ILE A 393 25.13 6.47 6.78
CA ILE A 393 23.86 5.81 6.44
C ILE A 393 24.02 5.05 5.14
N ASP A 394 24.71 5.63 4.17
CA ASP A 394 25.16 5.02 2.93
C ASP A 394 24.02 4.33 2.15
N PHE A 395 23.03 5.11 1.73
CA PHE A 395 22.00 4.65 0.79
C PHE A 395 22.61 4.43 -0.60
N VAL A 396 22.05 3.53 -1.36
CA VAL A 396 22.47 3.21 -2.74
C VAL A 396 22.41 4.45 -3.63
N ASN A 397 21.31 5.20 -3.58
CA ASN A 397 21.17 6.45 -4.34
C ASN A 397 20.18 7.41 -3.64
N THR A 398 20.61 8.66 -3.46
CA THR A 398 19.77 9.73 -2.87
C THR A 398 19.53 10.88 -3.86
N VAL A 399 19.85 10.70 -5.14
CA VAL A 399 19.63 11.72 -6.18
C VAL A 399 18.14 11.85 -6.45
N VAL A 400 17.62 13.08 -6.33
CA VAL A 400 16.20 13.40 -6.52
C VAL A 400 15.71 12.90 -7.89
N GLY A 401 14.64 12.11 -7.88
CA GLY A 401 14.03 11.48 -9.05
C GLY A 401 14.65 10.13 -9.45
N SER A 402 15.61 9.64 -8.67
CA SER A 402 16.27 8.34 -8.90
C SER A 402 16.65 7.67 -7.59
N GLU A 403 15.90 7.94 -6.53
CA GLU A 403 16.18 7.45 -5.20
C GLU A 403 16.10 5.92 -5.13
N ASP A 404 17.13 5.31 -4.55
CA ASP A 404 17.13 3.95 -4.03
C ASP A 404 17.65 4.01 -2.58
N LEU A 405 16.72 3.95 -1.64
CA LEU A 405 17.01 4.06 -0.20
C LEU A 405 17.33 2.69 0.44
N ALA A 406 17.73 1.72 -0.36
CA ALA A 406 18.39 0.53 0.13
C ALA A 406 19.78 0.87 0.69
N LEU A 407 20.27 0.06 1.61
CA LEU A 407 21.55 0.26 2.26
C LEU A 407 22.68 -0.40 1.46
N ASN A 408 23.79 0.34 1.29
CA ASN A 408 25.03 -0.23 0.80
C ASN A 408 25.71 -1.11 1.87
N THR A 409 26.75 -1.82 1.48
CA THR A 409 27.45 -2.81 2.32
C THR A 409 28.12 -2.21 3.54
N ASP A 410 28.52 -0.95 3.48
CA ASP A 410 29.27 -0.26 4.53
C ASP A 410 28.38 0.58 5.46
N SER A 411 27.05 0.52 5.26
CA SER A 411 26.09 1.26 6.08
C SER A 411 26.14 0.85 7.54
N VAL A 412 26.15 1.84 8.43
CA VAL A 412 26.05 1.62 9.89
C VAL A 412 24.69 1.08 10.32
N CYS A 413 23.67 1.15 9.45
CA CYS A 413 22.33 0.63 9.69
C CYS A 413 22.24 -0.89 9.54
N ARG A 414 23.25 -1.49 8.88
CA ARG A 414 23.29 -2.94 8.68
C ARG A 414 23.53 -3.66 9.98
N GLU A 415 22.78 -4.76 10.17
CA GLU A 415 22.89 -5.62 11.35
C GLU A 415 22.72 -4.86 12.69
N ALA A 416 22.16 -3.64 12.62
CA ALA A 416 21.96 -2.76 13.77
C ALA A 416 20.51 -2.75 14.28
N GLY A 417 19.61 -3.44 13.59
CA GLY A 417 18.22 -3.61 14.00
C GLY A 417 18.03 -4.71 15.03
N VAL A 418 16.85 -4.77 15.59
CA VAL A 418 16.40 -5.84 16.49
C VAL A 418 15.35 -6.69 15.77
N ASP A 419 15.38 -8.00 16.02
CA ASP A 419 14.34 -8.93 15.58
C ASP A 419 13.01 -8.56 16.23
N LEU A 420 11.99 -8.32 15.39
CA LEU A 420 10.62 -7.94 15.78
C LEU A 420 9.61 -9.07 15.57
N GLY A 421 10.08 -10.25 15.17
CA GLY A 421 9.25 -11.41 14.84
C GLY A 421 8.50 -11.26 13.52
N THR A 422 7.45 -12.05 13.35
CA THR A 422 6.72 -12.16 12.08
C THR A 422 5.35 -11.46 12.07
N ALA A 423 4.94 -10.87 13.19
CA ALA A 423 3.61 -10.28 13.32
C ALA A 423 3.35 -9.22 12.27
N ASN A 424 2.17 -9.27 11.65
CA ASN A 424 1.75 -8.33 10.59
C ASN A 424 2.71 -8.26 9.40
N GLY A 425 3.54 -9.30 9.17
CA GLY A 425 4.49 -9.34 8.07
C GLY A 425 5.67 -8.38 8.19
N VAL A 426 6.02 -7.95 9.42
CA VAL A 426 7.13 -7.02 9.68
C VAL A 426 8.48 -7.58 9.24
N ASN A 427 8.61 -8.91 9.19
CA ASN A 427 9.82 -9.60 8.73
C ASN A 427 10.03 -9.55 7.20
N ILE A 428 9.00 -9.29 6.43
CA ILE A 428 9.13 -9.15 4.97
C ILE A 428 9.40 -7.69 4.63
N ASP A 429 10.59 -7.40 4.16
CA ASP A 429 11.02 -6.05 3.83
C ASP A 429 10.37 -5.50 2.56
N ILE A 430 10.63 -4.25 2.23
CA ILE A 430 10.06 -3.58 1.05
C ILE A 430 10.54 -4.15 -0.30
N LYS A 431 11.56 -4.99 -0.31
CA LYS A 431 12.06 -5.73 -1.48
C LYS A 431 11.60 -7.19 -1.48
N GLY A 432 10.75 -7.60 -0.54
CA GLY A 432 10.27 -8.97 -0.38
C GLY A 432 11.28 -9.91 0.30
N VAL A 433 12.35 -9.37 0.91
CA VAL A 433 13.35 -10.18 1.61
C VAL A 433 12.83 -10.55 3.00
N ASP A 434 12.89 -11.84 3.34
CA ASP A 434 12.56 -12.32 4.67
C ASP A 434 13.73 -12.08 5.63
N ARG A 435 13.54 -11.18 6.59
CA ARG A 435 14.52 -10.82 7.63
C ARG A 435 14.72 -11.93 8.65
N ASP A 436 13.78 -12.87 8.79
CA ASP A 436 13.87 -14.01 9.68
C ASP A 436 14.56 -15.24 9.03
N ALA A 437 14.98 -15.10 7.78
CA ALA A 437 15.73 -16.16 7.12
C ALA A 437 17.00 -16.51 7.91
N THR A 438 17.34 -17.79 7.96
CA THR A 438 18.48 -18.28 8.74
C THR A 438 19.77 -17.53 8.41
N GLY A 439 20.40 -16.96 9.42
CA GLY A 439 21.68 -16.24 9.30
C GLY A 439 21.53 -14.77 8.87
N VAL A 440 20.31 -14.25 8.79
CA VAL A 440 20.05 -12.83 8.57
C VAL A 440 19.96 -12.12 9.91
N THR A 441 20.74 -11.06 10.09
CA THR A 441 20.58 -10.09 11.19
C THR A 441 19.79 -8.90 10.65
N TRP A 442 18.85 -8.40 11.41
CA TRP A 442 17.97 -7.32 10.96
C TRP A 442 18.73 -6.00 10.79
N ASP A 443 18.49 -5.37 9.66
CA ASP A 443 18.95 -4.00 9.41
C ASP A 443 17.91 -3.00 9.93
N MET A 444 18.31 -1.77 10.21
CA MET A 444 17.39 -0.66 10.39
C MET A 444 16.86 -0.20 9.01
N GLY A 445 15.64 0.33 8.97
CA GLY A 445 15.02 0.87 7.78
C GLY A 445 14.17 -0.14 7.00
N ALA A 446 13.55 0.34 5.91
CA ALA A 446 12.55 -0.41 5.14
C ALA A 446 13.13 -1.56 4.31
N ALA A 447 14.37 -1.45 3.87
CA ALA A 447 15.04 -2.45 3.05
C ALA A 447 16.14 -3.16 3.82
N GLN A 448 16.13 -4.50 3.77
CA GLN A 448 17.24 -5.33 4.23
C GLN A 448 18.35 -5.29 3.17
N ALA A 449 19.58 -4.99 3.57
CA ALA A 449 20.70 -5.08 2.66
C ALA A 449 20.90 -6.52 2.20
N SER A 450 21.23 -6.71 0.93
CA SER A 450 21.53 -8.03 0.43
C SER A 450 22.72 -8.62 1.22
N VAL A 451 22.55 -9.82 1.72
CA VAL A 451 23.66 -10.55 2.39
C VAL A 451 24.71 -10.85 1.33
N LEU A 452 25.78 -10.07 1.30
CA LEU A 452 26.93 -10.41 0.48
C LEU A 452 27.61 -11.64 1.09
N GLY A 453 27.40 -12.81 0.48
CA GLY A 453 28.27 -13.95 0.70
C GLY A 453 27.70 -15.19 1.36
N GLY A 454 26.40 -15.34 1.55
CA GLY A 454 25.86 -16.69 1.45
C GLY A 454 25.89 -17.01 -0.03
N SER A 455 26.84 -17.85 -0.50
CA SER A 455 26.80 -18.38 -1.85
C SER A 455 25.37 -18.82 -2.11
N ALA A 456 24.69 -18.15 -3.06
CA ALA A 456 23.47 -18.69 -3.63
C ALA A 456 23.83 -20.13 -3.99
N GLY A 457 23.37 -21.05 -3.15
CA GLY A 457 23.50 -22.46 -3.45
C GLY A 457 22.82 -22.63 -4.80
N THR A 458 23.60 -22.71 -5.84
CA THR A 458 23.12 -23.09 -7.15
C THR A 458 22.34 -24.36 -6.93
N ALA A 459 21.02 -24.27 -6.89
CA ALA A 459 20.17 -25.44 -6.89
C ALA A 459 20.47 -26.17 -8.21
N PHE A 460 21.42 -27.07 -8.16
CA PHE A 460 21.68 -28.01 -9.25
C PHE A 460 20.47 -28.94 -9.26
N ILE A 461 19.47 -28.60 -10.07
CA ILE A 461 18.44 -29.56 -10.44
C ILE A 461 19.14 -30.61 -11.31
N MET A 462 19.56 -31.68 -10.67
CA MET A 462 19.94 -32.89 -11.42
C MET A 462 18.65 -33.51 -11.97
N PHE A 463 18.44 -33.34 -13.25
CA PHE A 463 17.54 -34.23 -13.97
C PHE A 463 18.27 -35.61 -14.04
N LEU A 464 17.74 -36.57 -13.31
CA LEU A 464 18.06 -37.98 -13.55
C LEU A 464 17.18 -38.43 -14.72
N ASP A 465 17.84 -38.94 -15.76
CA ASP A 465 17.24 -39.61 -16.93
C ASP A 465 16.42 -40.86 -16.50
#